data_cb6b907b879f8579415d14bc535aeae1
#
_entry.id   cb6b907b879f8579415d14bc535aeae1
#
_cell.length_a   1.000
_cell.length_b   1.000
_cell.length_c   1.000
_cell.angle_alpha   90.00
_cell.angle_beta   90.00
_cell.angle_gamma   90.00
#
_symmetry.space_group_name_H-M   'P 1'
#
loop_
_entity.id
_entity.type
_entity.pdbx_description
1 polymer ?
#
loop_
_entity_poly.entity_id
_entity_poly.type
_entity_poly.pdbx_seq_one_letter_code
_entity_poly.pdbx_strand_id
1 'polypeptide(L)'
;NRRGAVVAIDLDSGGINVLYSSPTYSINQLSNGMNENDFQTLITDSDKPFFNRALQGRYPPASTIKPAIGMYGLSNSIVNWDFEMKDPGFFTLPETGRIFRGWRKGGHGIVNMHKAFLVSSNTYFFSLAYQADIKELSNHLFSLGFGQKVCKDCYDEDQALVPTPEWKFSVMNAGWVKGDTVNLGIGQGYLLATPMQLAYYASLIAKKGVLSEPSI
;
A
#
# COMPACT_ATOMS: atom_id res chain seq x y z
N ASN A 1 13.36 -18.38 -11.99
CA ASN A 1 13.56 -17.17 -11.19
C ASN A 1 12.19 -16.52 -10.91
N ARG A 2 11.96 -16.08 -9.66
CA ARG A 2 10.74 -15.36 -9.29
C ARG A 2 11.12 -13.92 -8.91
N ARG A 3 10.39 -12.94 -9.43
CA ARG A 3 10.51 -11.53 -9.03
C ARG A 3 9.85 -11.33 -7.68
N GLY A 4 10.48 -10.59 -6.77
CA GLY A 4 9.92 -10.31 -5.46
C GLY A 4 10.84 -9.47 -4.59
N ALA A 5 10.35 -9.11 -3.42
CA ALA A 5 11.13 -8.42 -2.39
C ALA A 5 10.74 -8.92 -0.99
N VAL A 6 11.68 -8.81 -0.06
CA VAL A 6 11.45 -9.06 1.36
C VAL A 6 12.06 -7.92 2.15
N VAL A 7 11.29 -7.37 3.08
CA VAL A 7 11.75 -6.37 4.06
C VAL A 7 11.39 -6.86 5.45
N ALA A 8 12.33 -6.84 6.38
CA ALA A 8 12.10 -7.13 7.79
C ALA A 8 12.75 -6.06 8.66
N ILE A 9 11.94 -5.46 9.52
CA ILE A 9 12.35 -4.39 10.43
C ILE A 9 12.30 -4.93 11.87
N ASP A 10 13.36 -4.74 12.62
CA ASP A 10 13.38 -4.99 14.04
C ASP A 10 12.52 -3.96 14.78
N LEU A 11 11.57 -4.44 15.55
CA LEU A 11 10.58 -3.55 16.19
C LEU A 11 11.14 -2.74 17.37
N ASP A 12 12.22 -3.17 17.97
CA ASP A 12 12.81 -2.49 19.13
C ASP A 12 13.82 -1.42 18.74
N SER A 13 14.68 -1.74 17.79
CA SER A 13 15.74 -0.83 17.31
C SER A 13 15.33 0.03 16.12
N GLY A 14 14.38 -0.43 15.28
CA GLY A 14 14.13 0.12 13.94
C GLY A 14 15.14 -0.40 12.89
N GLY A 15 16.09 -1.26 13.26
CA GLY A 15 17.08 -1.81 12.35
C GLY A 15 16.48 -2.66 11.24
N ILE A 16 16.96 -2.53 10.02
CA ILE A 16 16.50 -3.33 8.87
C ILE A 16 17.30 -4.63 8.84
N ASN A 17 16.69 -5.72 9.33
CA ASN A 17 17.31 -7.05 9.36
C ASN A 17 17.35 -7.72 7.98
N VAL A 18 16.38 -7.43 7.10
CA VAL A 18 16.32 -7.96 5.73
C VAL A 18 15.86 -6.86 4.79
N LEU A 19 16.65 -6.64 3.74
CA LEU A 19 16.32 -5.79 2.59
C LEU A 19 16.73 -6.55 1.33
N TYR A 20 15.81 -7.32 0.75
CA TYR A 20 16.11 -8.22 -0.35
C TYR A 20 15.23 -7.96 -1.56
N SER A 21 15.85 -7.94 -2.74
CA SER A 21 15.19 -7.82 -4.04
C SER A 21 15.60 -8.97 -4.94
N SER A 22 14.66 -9.65 -5.58
CA SER A 22 14.90 -10.77 -6.50
C SER A 22 14.34 -10.45 -7.90
N PRO A 23 15.07 -10.80 -8.99
CA PRO A 23 16.44 -11.30 -8.98
C PRO A 23 17.41 -10.24 -8.48
N THR A 24 18.58 -10.69 -8.06
CA THR A 24 19.68 -9.85 -7.59
C THR A 24 20.92 -10.13 -8.42
N TYR A 25 21.98 -9.41 -8.16
CA TYR A 25 23.30 -9.55 -8.78
C TYR A 25 24.38 -9.75 -7.70
N SER A 26 25.52 -10.21 -8.11
CA SER A 26 26.66 -10.37 -7.18
C SER A 26 27.45 -9.06 -7.06
N ILE A 27 27.41 -8.46 -5.86
CA ILE A 27 28.19 -7.26 -5.54
C ILE A 27 29.68 -7.54 -5.72
N ASN A 28 30.17 -8.73 -5.33
CA ASN A 28 31.57 -9.10 -5.47
C ASN A 28 32.02 -9.16 -6.92
N GLN A 29 31.16 -9.64 -7.84
CA GLN A 29 31.48 -9.63 -9.26
C GLN A 29 31.61 -8.21 -9.82
N LEU A 30 30.74 -7.29 -9.39
CA LEU A 30 30.85 -5.89 -9.79
C LEU A 30 32.11 -5.22 -9.21
N SER A 31 32.40 -5.43 -7.94
CA SER A 31 33.51 -4.78 -7.24
C SER A 31 34.89 -5.28 -7.71
N ASN A 32 34.99 -6.55 -8.07
CA ASN A 32 36.24 -7.17 -8.55
C ASN A 32 36.50 -6.97 -10.06
N GLY A 33 35.63 -6.26 -10.74
CA GLY A 33 35.66 -6.07 -12.19
C GLY A 33 34.91 -7.18 -12.93
N MET A 34 33.74 -6.83 -13.43
CA MET A 34 32.94 -7.68 -14.32
C MET A 34 33.37 -7.42 -15.78
N ASN A 35 33.44 -8.46 -16.59
CA ASN A 35 33.65 -8.26 -18.02
C ASN A 35 32.44 -7.59 -18.68
N GLU A 36 32.64 -6.93 -19.80
CA GLU A 36 31.61 -6.15 -20.51
C GLU A 36 30.41 -6.99 -20.90
N ASN A 37 30.61 -8.22 -21.35
CA ASN A 37 29.52 -9.10 -21.80
C ASN A 37 28.61 -9.50 -20.63
N ASP A 38 29.18 -9.82 -19.47
CA ASP A 38 28.41 -10.17 -18.28
C ASP A 38 27.65 -8.95 -17.76
N PHE A 39 28.27 -7.76 -17.79
CA PHE A 39 27.61 -6.52 -17.40
C PHE A 39 26.45 -6.18 -18.35
N GLN A 40 26.67 -6.29 -19.66
CA GLN A 40 25.61 -6.09 -20.66
C GLN A 40 24.45 -7.09 -20.48
N THR A 41 24.75 -8.33 -20.13
CA THR A 41 23.72 -9.33 -19.81
C THR A 41 22.85 -8.90 -18.63
N LEU A 42 23.45 -8.37 -17.57
CA LEU A 42 22.70 -7.89 -16.39
C LEU A 42 21.85 -6.66 -16.68
N ILE A 43 22.35 -5.67 -17.41
CA ILE A 43 21.59 -4.44 -17.68
C ILE A 43 20.49 -4.63 -18.72
N THR A 44 20.63 -5.61 -19.60
CA THR A 44 19.61 -5.94 -20.62
C THR A 44 18.64 -7.01 -20.17
N ASP A 45 18.85 -7.63 -19.00
CA ASP A 45 17.98 -8.66 -18.45
C ASP A 45 16.56 -8.11 -18.23
N SER A 46 15.58 -8.76 -18.84
CA SER A 46 14.16 -8.41 -18.72
C SER A 46 13.65 -8.48 -17.28
N ASP A 47 14.32 -9.24 -16.42
CA ASP A 47 14.00 -9.35 -15.00
C ASP A 47 14.59 -8.22 -14.15
N LYS A 48 15.41 -7.32 -14.75
CA LYS A 48 15.96 -6.10 -14.16
C LYS A 48 16.60 -6.35 -12.77
N PRO A 49 17.73 -7.08 -12.70
CA PRO A 49 18.36 -7.41 -11.42
C PRO A 49 18.85 -6.18 -10.64
N PHE A 50 19.19 -5.07 -11.31
CA PHE A 50 19.57 -3.80 -10.67
C PHE A 50 18.41 -3.01 -10.08
N PHE A 51 17.15 -3.36 -10.42
CA PHE A 51 15.99 -2.68 -9.88
C PHE A 51 15.70 -3.18 -8.46
N ASN A 52 15.91 -2.32 -7.46
CA ASN A 52 15.64 -2.63 -6.06
C ASN A 52 14.13 -2.62 -5.79
N ARG A 53 13.50 -3.79 -5.90
CA ARG A 53 12.05 -3.93 -5.72
C ARG A 53 11.58 -3.62 -4.32
N ALA A 54 12.46 -3.75 -3.32
CA ALA A 54 12.12 -3.46 -1.93
C ALA A 54 11.94 -1.96 -1.69
N LEU A 55 12.77 -1.14 -2.33
CA LEU A 55 12.79 0.32 -2.16
C LEU A 55 12.13 1.09 -3.29
N GLN A 56 12.18 0.57 -4.53
CA GLN A 56 11.74 1.31 -5.73
C GLN A 56 10.47 0.72 -6.36
N GLY A 57 10.11 -0.51 -6.00
CA GLY A 57 8.95 -1.18 -6.58
C GLY A 57 7.65 -0.55 -6.07
N ARG A 58 6.84 -0.01 -6.99
CA ARG A 58 5.55 0.61 -6.71
C ARG A 58 4.44 -0.39 -6.98
N TYR A 59 3.76 -0.85 -5.94
CA TYR A 59 2.71 -1.86 -6.06
C TYR A 59 1.41 -1.40 -5.37
N PRO A 60 0.23 -1.75 -5.91
CA PRO A 60 -1.01 -1.56 -5.17
C PRO A 60 -0.95 -2.34 -3.85
N PRO A 61 -1.15 -1.68 -2.69
CA PRO A 61 -1.08 -2.37 -1.40
C PRO A 61 -2.21 -3.37 -1.19
N ALA A 62 -3.29 -3.27 -1.96
CA ALA A 62 -4.46 -4.12 -1.87
C ALA A 62 -4.99 -4.21 -0.41
N SER A 63 -5.48 -5.35 0.01
CA SER A 63 -6.12 -5.50 1.33
C SER A 63 -5.21 -5.25 2.54
N THR A 64 -3.90 -5.12 2.35
CA THR A 64 -3.00 -4.75 3.44
C THR A 64 -3.24 -3.34 3.97
N ILE A 65 -3.88 -2.46 3.19
CA ILE A 65 -4.24 -1.10 3.59
C ILE A 65 -5.48 -1.02 4.50
N LYS A 66 -6.30 -2.05 4.53
CA LYS A 66 -7.60 -2.02 5.24
C LYS A 66 -7.52 -1.63 6.71
N PRO A 67 -6.49 -2.04 7.48
CA PRO A 67 -6.33 -1.53 8.84
C PRO A 67 -6.20 0.00 8.89
N ALA A 68 -5.45 0.63 7.97
CA ALA A 68 -5.35 2.09 7.88
C ALA A 68 -6.71 2.73 7.62
N ILE A 69 -7.47 2.18 6.66
CA ILE A 69 -8.80 2.68 6.33
C ILE A 69 -9.77 2.49 7.52
N GLY A 70 -9.67 1.37 8.24
CA GLY A 70 -10.46 1.12 9.45
C GLY A 70 -10.12 2.10 10.58
N MET A 71 -8.84 2.35 10.83
CA MET A 71 -8.38 3.35 11.81
C MET A 71 -8.91 4.75 11.46
N TYR A 72 -8.82 5.15 10.18
CA TYR A 72 -9.41 6.41 9.72
C TYR A 72 -10.91 6.48 10.02
N GLY A 73 -11.67 5.44 9.69
CA GLY A 73 -13.10 5.39 9.90
C GLY A 73 -13.50 5.50 11.37
N LEU A 74 -12.76 4.84 12.25
CA LEU A 74 -12.97 4.90 13.70
C LEU A 74 -12.61 6.28 14.28
N SER A 75 -11.46 6.83 13.89
CA SER A 75 -10.97 8.13 14.38
C SER A 75 -11.84 9.29 13.97
N ASN A 76 -12.49 9.20 12.80
CA ASN A 76 -13.39 10.24 12.28
C ASN A 76 -14.87 9.95 12.56
N SER A 77 -15.18 8.96 13.40
CA SER A 77 -16.56 8.59 13.78
C SER A 77 -17.46 8.26 12.59
N ILE A 78 -16.88 7.83 11.47
CA ILE A 78 -17.63 7.33 10.30
C ILE A 78 -18.28 5.99 10.63
N VAL A 79 -17.57 5.18 11.39
CA VAL A 79 -18.02 3.89 11.93
C VAL A 79 -17.54 3.74 13.38
N ASN A 80 -18.17 2.84 14.13
CA ASN A 80 -17.69 2.35 15.42
C ASN A 80 -17.58 0.83 15.39
N TRP A 81 -17.16 0.20 16.47
CA TRP A 81 -16.98 -1.25 16.56
C TRP A 81 -18.29 -2.03 16.44
N ASP A 82 -19.43 -1.41 16.80
CA ASP A 82 -20.76 -2.02 16.79
C ASP A 82 -21.50 -1.77 15.46
N PHE A 83 -20.93 -0.93 14.59
CA PHE A 83 -21.53 -0.65 13.29
C PHE A 83 -21.58 -1.92 12.43
N GLU A 84 -22.79 -2.29 12.00
CA GLU A 84 -23.03 -3.44 11.14
C GLU A 84 -23.63 -3.00 9.79
N MET A 85 -23.26 -3.69 8.74
CA MET A 85 -23.87 -3.53 7.43
C MET A 85 -24.01 -4.87 6.71
N LYS A 86 -24.93 -4.92 5.75
CA LYS A 86 -25.06 -6.06 4.86
C LYS A 86 -24.01 -5.99 3.75
N ASP A 87 -23.21 -7.04 3.63
CA ASP A 87 -22.30 -7.26 2.50
C ASP A 87 -22.97 -8.22 1.49
N PRO A 88 -23.53 -7.72 0.38
CA PRO A 88 -24.11 -8.53 -0.69
C PRO A 88 -23.07 -9.01 -1.71
N GLY A 89 -21.77 -8.72 -1.51
CA GLY A 89 -20.69 -9.00 -2.44
C GLY A 89 -20.41 -7.87 -3.44
N PHE A 90 -21.06 -6.73 -3.27
CA PHE A 90 -20.83 -5.53 -4.09
C PHE A 90 -21.26 -4.26 -3.35
N PHE A 91 -20.70 -3.14 -3.81
CA PHE A 91 -21.10 -1.78 -3.43
C PHE A 91 -21.54 -1.04 -4.68
N THR A 92 -22.67 -0.35 -4.63
CA THR A 92 -23.16 0.48 -5.74
C THR A 92 -22.95 1.95 -5.40
N LEU A 93 -22.26 2.67 -6.26
CA LEU A 93 -22.05 4.11 -6.10
C LEU A 93 -23.37 4.85 -6.30
N PRO A 94 -23.88 5.59 -5.31
CA PRO A 94 -25.23 6.16 -5.37
C PRO A 94 -25.43 7.11 -6.55
N GLU A 95 -24.41 7.93 -6.88
CA GLU A 95 -24.54 8.99 -7.89
C GLU A 95 -24.60 8.46 -9.33
N THR A 96 -23.99 7.31 -9.59
CA THR A 96 -23.81 6.82 -10.97
C THR A 96 -24.36 5.42 -11.22
N GLY A 97 -24.74 4.70 -10.15
CA GLY A 97 -25.12 3.29 -10.24
C GLY A 97 -23.93 2.35 -10.54
N ARG A 98 -22.69 2.85 -10.58
CA ARG A 98 -21.50 2.02 -10.83
C ARG A 98 -21.33 0.99 -9.73
N ILE A 99 -21.08 -0.26 -10.12
CA ILE A 99 -20.95 -1.41 -9.21
C ILE A 99 -19.46 -1.73 -8.99
N PHE A 100 -19.05 -1.76 -7.73
CA PHE A 100 -17.75 -2.23 -7.25
C PHE A 100 -17.95 -3.62 -6.64
N ARG A 101 -17.31 -4.64 -7.21
CA ARG A 101 -17.51 -6.03 -6.79
C ARG A 101 -16.53 -6.45 -5.71
N GLY A 102 -17.04 -7.11 -4.68
CA GLY A 102 -16.23 -7.86 -3.72
C GLY A 102 -15.63 -9.11 -4.37
N TRP A 103 -14.68 -9.72 -3.66
CA TRP A 103 -14.02 -10.94 -4.12
C TRP A 103 -14.94 -12.18 -4.01
N ARG A 104 -15.91 -12.16 -3.08
CA ARG A 104 -16.85 -13.25 -2.87
C ARG A 104 -18.20 -12.92 -3.52
N LYS A 105 -18.59 -13.72 -4.50
CA LYS A 105 -19.93 -13.65 -5.09
C LYS A 105 -20.98 -13.96 -4.02
N GLY A 106 -21.99 -13.10 -3.87
CA GLY A 106 -23.03 -13.21 -2.84
C GLY A 106 -22.64 -12.63 -1.48
N GLY A 107 -21.39 -12.16 -1.30
CA GLY A 107 -20.94 -11.45 -0.11
C GLY A 107 -20.81 -12.30 1.15
N HIS A 108 -20.81 -11.64 2.30
CA HIS A 108 -20.53 -12.25 3.61
C HIS A 108 -21.71 -12.10 4.60
N GLY A 109 -22.88 -11.60 4.12
CA GLY A 109 -24.04 -11.33 4.98
C GLY A 109 -23.82 -10.09 5.87
N ILE A 110 -24.25 -10.15 7.11
CA ILE A 110 -24.02 -9.06 8.07
C ILE A 110 -22.55 -9.06 8.50
N VAL A 111 -21.90 -7.92 8.39
CA VAL A 111 -20.50 -7.69 8.75
C VAL A 111 -20.38 -6.43 9.60
N ASN A 112 -19.63 -6.53 10.69
CA ASN A 112 -19.07 -5.42 11.45
C ASN A 112 -17.57 -5.28 11.12
N MET A 113 -16.89 -4.32 11.75
CA MET A 113 -15.45 -4.07 11.53
C MET A 113 -14.60 -5.33 11.74
N HIS A 114 -14.80 -6.06 12.84
CA HIS A 114 -14.05 -7.27 13.17
C HIS A 114 -14.23 -8.34 12.05
N LYS A 115 -15.47 -8.65 11.69
CA LYS A 115 -15.74 -9.63 10.63
C LYS A 115 -15.26 -9.14 9.27
N ALA A 116 -15.34 -7.83 9.00
CA ALA A 116 -14.84 -7.24 7.74
C ALA A 116 -13.33 -7.44 7.57
N PHE A 117 -12.54 -7.34 8.64
CA PHE A 117 -11.12 -7.71 8.63
C PHE A 117 -10.92 -9.22 8.46
N LEU A 118 -11.61 -10.03 9.25
CA LEU A 118 -11.47 -11.49 9.23
C LEU A 118 -11.69 -12.09 7.84
N VAL A 119 -12.73 -11.62 7.12
CA VAL A 119 -13.08 -12.12 5.79
C VAL A 119 -12.56 -11.22 4.66
N SER A 120 -11.82 -10.18 4.99
CA SER A 120 -11.34 -9.17 4.02
C SER A 120 -12.46 -8.63 3.14
N SER A 121 -13.61 -8.24 3.73
CA SER A 121 -14.76 -7.73 2.99
C SER A 121 -14.41 -6.45 2.23
N ASN A 122 -14.44 -6.49 0.91
CA ASN A 122 -14.26 -5.27 0.10
C ASN A 122 -15.47 -4.34 0.25
N THR A 123 -16.68 -4.90 0.31
CA THR A 123 -17.92 -4.12 0.39
C THR A 123 -17.95 -3.21 1.60
N TYR A 124 -17.48 -3.70 2.76
CA TYR A 124 -17.39 -2.89 3.98
C TYR A 124 -16.45 -1.70 3.79
N PHE A 125 -15.26 -1.94 3.26
CA PHE A 125 -14.26 -0.88 3.04
C PHE A 125 -14.58 0.04 1.88
N PHE A 126 -15.33 -0.40 0.87
CA PHE A 126 -15.91 0.48 -0.15
C PHE A 126 -16.91 1.47 0.47
N SER A 127 -17.82 0.98 1.33
CA SER A 127 -18.79 1.81 2.01
C SER A 127 -18.15 2.81 2.96
N LEU A 128 -17.11 2.41 3.69
CA LEU A 128 -16.36 3.29 4.57
C LEU A 128 -15.65 4.38 3.77
N ALA A 129 -14.88 4.00 2.75
CA ALA A 129 -14.13 4.94 1.92
C ALA A 129 -15.05 5.89 1.14
N TYR A 130 -16.23 5.45 0.73
CA TYR A 130 -17.22 6.33 0.09
C TYR A 130 -17.60 7.52 0.98
N GLN A 131 -17.67 7.33 2.29
CA GLN A 131 -17.99 8.37 3.27
C GLN A 131 -16.80 9.25 3.63
N ALA A 132 -15.58 8.83 3.31
CA ALA A 132 -14.37 9.57 3.64
C ALA A 132 -14.24 10.88 2.83
N ASP A 133 -13.68 11.92 3.47
CA ASP A 133 -13.07 13.03 2.77
C ASP A 133 -11.71 12.59 2.22
N ILE A 134 -11.47 12.82 0.94
CA ILE A 134 -10.25 12.33 0.29
C ILE A 134 -8.98 13.04 0.79
N LYS A 135 -9.05 14.34 1.12
CA LYS A 135 -7.88 15.07 1.60
C LYS A 135 -7.48 14.60 2.98
N GLU A 136 -8.44 14.42 3.86
CA GLU A 136 -8.21 13.89 5.21
C GLU A 136 -7.70 12.44 5.16
N LEU A 137 -8.30 11.61 4.30
CA LEU A 137 -7.85 10.23 4.10
C LEU A 137 -6.43 10.16 3.55
N SER A 138 -6.07 11.01 2.58
CA SER A 138 -4.70 11.09 2.06
C SER A 138 -3.73 11.54 3.15
N ASN A 139 -4.07 12.54 3.95
CA ASN A 139 -3.25 12.98 5.08
C ASN A 139 -3.05 11.87 6.12
N HIS A 140 -4.11 11.10 6.39
CA HIS A 140 -4.01 9.93 7.28
C HIS A 140 -3.04 8.87 6.71
N LEU A 141 -3.07 8.59 5.40
CA LEU A 141 -2.12 7.66 4.77
C LEU A 141 -0.69 8.20 4.82
N PHE A 142 -0.48 9.49 4.58
CA PHE A 142 0.84 10.12 4.76
C PHE A 142 1.36 9.95 6.20
N SER A 143 0.52 10.15 7.22
CA SER A 143 0.93 9.97 8.62
C SER A 143 1.35 8.53 8.96
N LEU A 144 0.95 7.54 8.15
CA LEU A 144 1.31 6.13 8.28
C LEU A 144 2.53 5.73 7.42
N GLY A 145 3.20 6.69 6.78
CA GLY A 145 4.42 6.47 5.98
C GLY A 145 4.19 6.23 4.49
N PHE A 146 2.95 6.18 4.02
CA PHE A 146 2.69 6.07 2.58
C PHE A 146 2.98 7.40 1.87
N GLY A 147 3.42 7.33 0.62
CA GLY A 147 3.67 8.53 -0.17
C GLY A 147 4.93 9.31 0.20
N GLN A 148 5.82 8.74 1.02
CA GLN A 148 7.07 9.38 1.48
C GLN A 148 8.17 8.35 1.71
N LYS A 149 9.41 8.81 1.82
CA LYS A 149 10.52 7.97 2.24
C LYS A 149 10.40 7.69 3.74
N VAL A 150 10.59 6.44 4.15
CA VAL A 150 10.44 5.99 5.54
C VAL A 150 11.71 5.39 6.12
N CYS A 151 12.76 5.22 5.31
CA CYS A 151 14.07 4.72 5.74
C CYS A 151 15.07 5.86 5.76
N LYS A 152 15.75 6.05 6.90
CA LYS A 152 16.66 7.17 7.16
C LYS A 152 17.85 7.24 6.20
N ASP A 153 18.41 6.11 5.83
CA ASP A 153 19.65 5.97 5.05
C ASP A 153 19.51 5.16 3.75
N CYS A 154 18.26 4.86 3.35
CA CYS A 154 17.96 4.24 2.05
C CYS A 154 17.83 5.31 0.95
N TYR A 155 18.94 5.79 0.41
CA TYR A 155 19.00 6.94 -0.50
C TYR A 155 18.18 6.77 -1.78
N ASP A 156 18.06 5.54 -2.31
CA ASP A 156 17.31 5.19 -3.52
C ASP A 156 15.85 4.81 -3.25
N GLU A 157 15.35 5.03 -2.03
CA GLU A 157 13.95 4.78 -1.70
C GLU A 157 13.01 5.69 -2.51
N ASP A 158 11.98 5.09 -3.08
CA ASP A 158 10.92 5.76 -3.83
C ASP A 158 9.76 6.11 -2.90
N GLN A 159 9.17 7.29 -3.10
CA GLN A 159 8.02 7.74 -2.33
C GLN A 159 6.72 7.01 -2.68
N ALA A 160 6.70 6.28 -3.79
CA ALA A 160 5.48 5.68 -4.36
C ALA A 160 4.38 6.74 -4.58
N LEU A 161 3.10 6.46 -4.25
CA LEU A 161 2.03 7.40 -4.54
C LEU A 161 0.85 7.26 -3.58
N VAL A 162 0.57 8.29 -2.81
CA VAL A 162 -0.75 8.53 -2.22
C VAL A 162 -1.47 9.52 -3.12
N PRO A 163 -2.54 9.12 -3.80
CA PRO A 163 -3.21 9.98 -4.76
C PRO A 163 -4.03 11.07 -4.05
N THR A 164 -4.01 12.28 -4.60
CA THR A 164 -4.84 13.41 -4.17
C THR A 164 -5.62 14.00 -5.36
N PRO A 165 -6.66 14.81 -5.13
CA PRO A 165 -7.35 15.51 -6.20
C PRO A 165 -6.40 16.38 -7.05
N GLU A 166 -5.45 17.08 -6.40
CA GLU A 166 -4.46 17.92 -7.05
C GLU A 166 -3.52 17.11 -7.94
N TRP A 167 -3.02 15.97 -7.42
CA TRP A 167 -2.20 15.03 -8.20
C TRP A 167 -2.96 14.53 -9.43
N LYS A 168 -4.21 14.08 -9.26
CA LYS A 168 -4.99 13.54 -10.38
C LYS A 168 -5.21 14.61 -11.45
N PHE A 169 -5.54 15.84 -11.05
CA PHE A 169 -5.71 16.94 -11.98
C PHE A 169 -4.41 17.25 -12.73
N SER A 170 -3.28 17.32 -12.03
CA SER A 170 -1.99 17.68 -12.65
C SER A 170 -1.49 16.62 -13.63
N VAL A 171 -1.72 15.34 -13.36
CA VAL A 171 -1.17 14.23 -14.17
C VAL A 171 -2.15 13.79 -15.27
N MET A 172 -3.46 13.82 -15.00
CA MET A 172 -4.49 13.26 -15.88
C MET A 172 -5.42 14.32 -16.49
N ASN A 173 -5.28 15.59 -16.08
CA ASN A 173 -6.21 16.66 -16.44
C ASN A 173 -7.69 16.29 -16.17
N ALA A 174 -7.94 15.59 -15.06
CA ALA A 174 -9.25 15.06 -14.69
C ALA A 174 -9.55 15.32 -13.22
N GLY A 175 -10.80 15.66 -12.92
CA GLY A 175 -11.27 15.85 -11.54
C GLY A 175 -11.34 14.54 -10.76
N TRP A 176 -11.26 14.66 -9.44
CA TRP A 176 -11.48 13.53 -8.53
C TRP A 176 -12.96 13.14 -8.50
N VAL A 177 -13.23 11.86 -8.50
CA VAL A 177 -14.59 11.32 -8.38
C VAL A 177 -14.69 10.35 -7.19
N LYS A 178 -15.88 10.22 -6.61
CA LYS A 178 -16.10 9.32 -5.46
C LYS A 178 -15.65 7.87 -5.70
N GLY A 179 -15.74 7.39 -6.94
CA GLY A 179 -15.24 6.07 -7.32
C GLY A 179 -13.74 5.88 -7.14
N ASP A 180 -12.94 6.96 -7.21
CA ASP A 180 -11.50 6.92 -6.94
C ASP A 180 -11.25 6.64 -5.45
N THR A 181 -11.99 7.34 -4.56
CA THR A 181 -11.91 7.13 -3.11
C THR A 181 -12.36 5.71 -2.73
N VAL A 182 -13.42 5.20 -3.36
CA VAL A 182 -13.90 3.82 -3.14
C VAL A 182 -12.81 2.80 -3.46
N ASN A 183 -12.12 2.93 -4.60
CA ASN A 183 -11.00 2.03 -4.94
C ASN A 183 -9.83 2.13 -3.96
N LEU A 184 -9.53 3.34 -3.50
CA LEU A 184 -8.48 3.58 -2.51
C LEU A 184 -8.78 2.83 -1.21
N GLY A 185 -10.05 2.73 -0.80
CA GLY A 185 -10.49 2.01 0.40
C GLY A 185 -10.09 0.53 0.47
N ILE A 186 -9.73 -0.08 -0.64
CA ILE A 186 -9.22 -1.46 -0.70
C ILE A 186 -7.78 -1.54 -1.22
N GLY A 187 -7.06 -0.43 -1.23
CA GLY A 187 -5.66 -0.36 -1.67
C GLY A 187 -5.46 -0.56 -3.15
N GLN A 188 -6.41 -0.09 -3.95
CA GLN A 188 -6.37 -0.16 -5.42
C GLN A 188 -6.59 1.23 -6.03
N GLY A 189 -6.80 1.28 -7.35
CA GLY A 189 -6.88 2.53 -8.09
C GLY A 189 -5.48 3.13 -8.28
N TYR A 190 -5.29 4.36 -7.84
CA TYR A 190 -4.02 5.08 -8.01
C TYR A 190 -3.05 4.91 -6.84
N LEU A 191 -3.48 4.32 -5.70
CA LEU A 191 -2.63 4.12 -4.53
C LEU A 191 -1.54 3.09 -4.84
N LEU A 192 -0.29 3.50 -4.62
CA LEU A 192 0.90 2.66 -4.77
C LEU A 192 1.75 2.75 -3.50
N ALA A 193 2.38 1.66 -3.13
CA ALA A 193 3.31 1.59 -2.01
C ALA A 193 4.54 0.75 -2.38
N THR A 194 5.67 1.03 -1.74
CA THR A 194 6.84 0.16 -1.81
C THR A 194 6.73 -0.93 -0.74
N PRO A 195 7.41 -2.07 -0.90
CA PRO A 195 7.53 -3.07 0.17
C PRO A 195 8.13 -2.50 1.47
N MET A 196 9.04 -1.52 1.36
CA MET A 196 9.59 -0.81 2.52
C MET A 196 8.53 -0.04 3.28
N GLN A 197 7.68 0.73 2.60
CA GLN A 197 6.55 1.44 3.21
C GLN A 197 5.55 0.48 3.86
N LEU A 198 5.28 -0.69 3.24
CA LEU A 198 4.39 -1.69 3.83
C LEU A 198 4.98 -2.31 5.11
N ALA A 199 6.29 -2.58 5.13
CA ALA A 199 6.98 -3.07 6.33
C ALA A 199 6.97 -2.02 7.44
N TYR A 200 7.28 -0.76 7.13
CA TYR A 200 7.19 0.36 8.07
C TYR A 200 5.79 0.51 8.66
N TYR A 201 4.77 0.55 7.82
CA TYR A 201 3.37 0.63 8.24
C TYR A 201 2.96 -0.54 9.15
N ALA A 202 3.34 -1.77 8.81
CA ALA A 202 3.08 -2.93 9.66
C ALA A 202 3.78 -2.81 11.03
N SER A 203 5.01 -2.29 11.03
CA SER A 203 5.79 -2.03 12.26
C SER A 203 5.14 -0.95 13.14
N LEU A 204 4.60 0.13 12.53
CA LEU A 204 3.84 1.14 13.25
C LEU A 204 2.62 0.55 13.97
N ILE A 205 1.87 -0.32 13.29
CA ILE A 205 0.72 -1.00 13.92
C ILE A 205 1.18 -1.86 15.10
N ALA A 206 2.23 -2.68 14.91
CA ALA A 206 2.77 -3.56 15.93
C ALA A 206 3.26 -2.79 17.18
N LYS A 207 3.84 -1.61 16.99
CA LYS A 207 4.35 -0.71 18.04
C LYS A 207 3.34 0.33 18.50
N LYS A 208 2.04 0.18 18.15
CA LYS A 208 0.96 1.09 18.54
C LYS A 208 1.23 2.56 18.17
N GLY A 209 1.84 2.78 17.01
CA GLY A 209 2.14 4.10 16.45
C GLY A 209 3.47 4.71 16.88
N VAL A 210 4.27 4.05 17.70
CA VAL A 210 5.60 4.53 18.14
C VAL A 210 6.67 3.61 17.58
N LEU A 211 7.40 4.09 16.58
CA LEU A 211 8.49 3.34 15.94
C LEU A 211 9.68 4.27 15.72
N SER A 212 10.91 3.76 15.96
CA SER A 212 12.14 4.41 15.51
C SER A 212 12.18 4.42 13.98
N GLU A 213 12.73 5.48 13.40
CA GLU A 213 12.92 5.58 11.95
C GLU A 213 13.79 4.41 11.47
N PRO A 214 13.33 3.60 10.50
CA PRO A 214 14.12 2.47 10.01
C PRO A 214 15.46 2.89 9.43
N SER A 215 16.50 2.10 9.72
CA SER A 215 17.85 2.31 9.22
C SER A 215 18.54 0.98 8.93
N ILE A 216 19.56 1.00 8.03
CA ILE A 216 20.40 -0.16 7.69
C ILE A 216 21.48 -0.38 8.75
#